data_ab7f5e239c2a75a0759261fbecfa962f
#
_entry.id   ab7f5e239c2a75a0759261fbecfa962f
#
_cell.length_a   1.000
_cell.length_b   1.000
_cell.length_c   1.000
_cell.angle_alpha   90.00
_cell.angle_beta   90.00
_cell.angle_gamma   90.00
#
_symmetry.space_group_name_H-M   'P 1'
#
loop_
_entity.id
_entity.type
_entity.pdbx_description
1 polymer ?
#
loop_
_entity_poly.entity_id
_entity_poly.type
_entity_poly.pdbx_seq_one_letter_code
_entity_poly.pdbx_strand_id
1 'polypeptide(L)'
;MITHKGTQTIHTERLILRKFTTDDAQAMFENWASDERVTRYLTWCPLESPEATRQLLELWCAAYENLNTYNWVMEYKGTPIGNISVVRLSEKSEYAELGYCMGYAYWNKGFMPEAAKAVIDFLFSEVGVNRVGISHAVKNPASGRVAQKCGLTFEGTKREYFKTSTGEFLDISDYGIIRSEWKKLK
;
A
#
# COMPACT_ATOMS: atom_id res chain seq x y z
N MET A 1 -6.94 19.44 -9.72
CA MET A 1 -7.27 19.70 -8.29
C MET A 1 -7.77 18.39 -7.68
N ILE A 2 -7.20 18.00 -6.53
CA ILE A 2 -7.60 16.80 -5.79
C ILE A 2 -8.98 17.01 -5.17
N THR A 3 -9.84 15.98 -5.26
CA THR A 3 -11.11 15.90 -4.54
C THR A 3 -11.04 14.67 -3.62
N HIS A 4 -10.93 14.90 -2.31
CA HIS A 4 -10.84 13.81 -1.37
C HIS A 4 -12.14 13.02 -1.29
N LYS A 5 -12.02 11.69 -1.34
CA LYS A 5 -13.13 10.72 -1.32
C LYS A 5 -13.09 9.81 -0.10
N GLY A 6 -11.96 9.83 0.64
CA GLY A 6 -11.70 8.83 1.68
C GLY A 6 -11.52 7.43 1.10
N THR A 7 -11.30 6.48 1.99
CA THR A 7 -11.21 5.07 1.63
C THR A 7 -12.58 4.54 1.23
N GLN A 8 -12.80 4.32 -0.06
CA GLN A 8 -14.01 3.70 -0.63
C GLN A 8 -13.76 2.22 -0.87
N THR A 9 -14.80 1.39 -0.76
CA THR A 9 -14.69 -0.04 -1.11
C THR A 9 -14.46 -0.18 -2.61
N ILE A 10 -13.45 -0.97 -2.98
CA ILE A 10 -13.12 -1.27 -4.38
C ILE A 10 -13.19 -2.78 -4.57
N HIS A 11 -13.97 -3.24 -5.54
CA HIS A 11 -14.05 -4.63 -5.94
C HIS A 11 -13.15 -4.87 -7.15
N THR A 12 -12.34 -5.92 -7.09
CA THR A 12 -11.52 -6.40 -8.20
C THR A 12 -12.00 -7.77 -8.66
N GLU A 13 -11.29 -8.43 -9.55
CA GLU A 13 -11.63 -9.80 -9.98
C GLU A 13 -11.65 -10.80 -8.82
N ARG A 14 -10.68 -10.67 -7.87
CA ARG A 14 -10.49 -11.64 -6.80
C ARG A 14 -10.57 -11.04 -5.39
N LEU A 15 -10.42 -9.71 -5.25
CA LEU A 15 -10.26 -9.04 -3.99
C LEU A 15 -11.39 -8.05 -3.70
N ILE A 16 -11.63 -7.84 -2.42
CA ILE A 16 -12.37 -6.69 -1.90
C ILE A 16 -11.35 -5.83 -1.13
N LEU A 17 -11.17 -4.59 -1.58
CA LEU A 17 -10.38 -3.60 -0.87
C LEU A 17 -11.36 -2.74 -0.07
N ARG A 18 -11.34 -2.84 1.25
CA ARG A 18 -12.28 -2.15 2.15
C ARG A 18 -11.57 -1.46 3.29
N LYS A 19 -12.29 -0.64 4.04
CA LYS A 19 -11.79 -0.12 5.31
C LYS A 19 -11.49 -1.26 6.27
N PHE A 20 -10.47 -1.08 7.11
CA PHE A 20 -10.25 -1.94 8.26
C PHE A 20 -11.38 -1.78 9.28
N THR A 21 -11.58 -2.83 10.05
CA THR A 21 -12.33 -2.83 11.30
C THR A 21 -11.43 -3.40 12.40
N THR A 22 -11.80 -3.21 13.65
CA THR A 22 -11.06 -3.79 14.79
C THR A 22 -11.13 -5.31 14.82
N ASP A 23 -12.12 -5.90 14.15
CA ASP A 23 -12.28 -7.37 14.04
C ASP A 23 -11.22 -7.99 13.10
N ASP A 24 -10.57 -7.20 12.26
CA ASP A 24 -9.47 -7.67 11.41
C ASP A 24 -8.17 -7.94 12.19
N ALA A 25 -8.10 -7.58 13.49
CA ALA A 25 -6.87 -7.61 14.28
C ALA A 25 -6.23 -8.99 14.35
N GLN A 26 -7.01 -10.03 14.62
CA GLN A 26 -6.49 -11.41 14.69
C GLN A 26 -5.93 -11.86 13.34
N ALA A 27 -6.69 -11.68 12.26
CA ALA A 27 -6.26 -12.06 10.92
C ALA A 27 -5.05 -11.26 10.44
N MET A 28 -5.00 -9.95 10.75
CA MET A 28 -3.86 -9.10 10.44
C MET A 28 -2.60 -9.58 11.14
N PHE A 29 -2.69 -9.86 12.44
CA PHE A 29 -1.57 -10.36 13.24
C PHE A 29 -1.03 -11.67 12.68
N GLU A 30 -1.91 -12.66 12.49
CA GLU A 30 -1.54 -14.00 12.05
C GLU A 30 -1.00 -14.04 10.61
N ASN A 31 -1.60 -13.26 9.70
CA ASN A 31 -1.29 -13.37 8.29
C ASN A 31 -0.07 -12.56 7.86
N TRP A 32 0.22 -11.40 8.51
CA TRP A 32 1.35 -10.58 8.07
C TRP A 32 2.01 -9.70 9.13
N ALA A 33 1.27 -9.21 10.16
CA ALA A 33 1.81 -8.17 11.02
C ALA A 33 2.87 -8.67 12.02
N SER A 34 2.87 -9.96 12.34
CA SER A 34 3.87 -10.62 13.19
C SER A 34 5.01 -11.27 12.40
N ASP A 35 4.95 -11.29 11.07
CA ASP A 35 5.91 -12.02 10.23
C ASP A 35 7.11 -11.15 9.86
N GLU A 36 8.31 -11.48 10.36
CA GLU A 36 9.56 -10.77 10.03
C GLU A 36 9.88 -10.76 8.53
N ARG A 37 9.47 -11.77 7.78
CA ARG A 37 9.66 -11.81 6.32
C ARG A 37 8.90 -10.70 5.63
N VAL A 38 7.73 -10.32 6.18
CA VAL A 38 6.88 -9.23 5.66
C VAL A 38 7.41 -7.88 6.11
N THR A 39 7.81 -7.75 7.38
CA THR A 39 8.20 -6.46 7.97
C THR A 39 9.63 -6.02 7.66
N ARG A 40 10.48 -6.91 7.18
CA ARG A 40 11.92 -6.71 6.95
C ARG A 40 12.29 -5.39 6.26
N TYR A 41 11.46 -4.92 5.32
CA TYR A 41 11.70 -3.71 4.53
C TYR A 41 10.67 -2.60 4.83
N LEU A 42 9.94 -2.73 5.94
CA LEU A 42 8.93 -1.76 6.35
C LEU A 42 9.48 -0.80 7.41
N THR A 43 8.71 0.24 7.71
CA THR A 43 9.05 1.27 8.70
C THR A 43 8.79 0.83 10.15
N TRP A 44 8.20 -0.36 10.35
CA TRP A 44 7.77 -0.86 11.63
C TRP A 44 8.23 -2.31 11.86
N CYS A 45 8.40 -2.68 13.13
CA CYS A 45 8.77 -4.02 13.56
C CYS A 45 7.55 -4.95 13.57
N PRO A 46 7.74 -6.28 13.56
CA PRO A 46 6.66 -7.21 13.80
C PRO A 46 5.86 -6.83 15.05
N LEU A 47 4.54 -6.90 14.97
CA LEU A 47 3.68 -6.70 16.14
C LEU A 47 3.79 -7.90 17.08
N GLU A 48 3.68 -7.64 18.38
CA GLU A 48 3.92 -8.65 19.42
C GLU A 48 2.67 -9.46 19.77
N SER A 49 1.48 -8.91 19.49
CA SER A 49 0.21 -9.55 19.87
C SER A 49 -0.98 -9.09 19.02
N PRO A 50 -2.07 -9.86 19.00
CA PRO A 50 -3.34 -9.40 18.42
C PRO A 50 -3.89 -8.14 19.11
N GLU A 51 -3.63 -7.98 20.40
CA GLU A 51 -4.02 -6.81 21.19
C GLU A 51 -3.33 -5.53 20.68
N ALA A 52 -2.00 -5.58 20.46
CA ALA A 52 -1.25 -4.48 19.86
C ALA A 52 -1.76 -4.17 18.45
N THR A 53 -2.13 -5.20 17.69
CA THR A 53 -2.72 -5.04 16.38
C THR A 53 -4.09 -4.35 16.45
N ARG A 54 -4.94 -4.72 17.43
CA ARG A 54 -6.24 -4.08 17.65
C ARG A 54 -6.10 -2.59 17.97
N GLN A 55 -5.19 -2.24 18.86
CA GLN A 55 -4.91 -0.83 19.20
C GLN A 55 -4.48 -0.02 17.97
N LEU A 56 -3.63 -0.60 17.11
CA LEU A 56 -3.25 0.04 15.84
C LEU A 56 -4.46 0.22 14.92
N LEU A 57 -5.34 -0.78 14.83
CA LEU A 57 -6.55 -0.69 14.01
C LEU A 57 -7.55 0.32 14.54
N GLU A 58 -7.67 0.51 15.85
CA GLU A 58 -8.48 1.57 16.44
C GLU A 58 -8.05 2.95 15.94
N LEU A 59 -6.73 3.21 15.90
CA LEU A 59 -6.20 4.46 15.36
C LEU A 59 -6.49 4.61 13.86
N TRP A 60 -6.34 3.54 13.08
CA TRP A 60 -6.63 3.58 11.65
C TRP A 60 -8.11 3.75 11.36
N CYS A 61 -9.00 3.12 12.16
CA CYS A 61 -10.44 3.28 12.03
C CYS A 61 -10.88 4.72 12.36
N ALA A 62 -10.34 5.32 13.41
CA ALA A 62 -10.59 6.72 13.75
C ALA A 62 -10.12 7.68 12.64
N ALA A 63 -9.00 7.38 11.99
CA ALA A 63 -8.48 8.21 10.90
C ALA A 63 -9.41 8.26 9.67
N TYR A 64 -10.34 7.31 9.49
CA TYR A 64 -11.29 7.32 8.37
C TYR A 64 -12.34 8.44 8.42
N GLU A 65 -12.45 9.16 9.52
CA GLU A 65 -13.24 10.39 9.59
C GLU A 65 -12.66 11.47 8.67
N ASN A 66 -11.37 11.41 8.41
CA ASN A 66 -10.71 12.33 7.50
C ASN A 66 -10.72 11.78 6.07
N LEU A 67 -11.35 12.51 5.15
CA LEU A 67 -11.48 12.12 3.74
C LEU A 67 -10.14 12.07 2.96
N ASN A 68 -9.04 12.55 3.53
CA ASN A 68 -7.71 12.37 2.93
C ASN A 68 -7.02 11.06 3.36
N THR A 69 -7.69 10.22 4.16
CA THR A 69 -7.20 8.90 4.58
C THR A 69 -7.56 7.86 3.53
N TYR A 70 -6.53 7.20 3.00
CA TYR A 70 -6.64 6.13 2.00
C TYR A 70 -5.87 4.92 2.49
N ASN A 71 -6.56 3.99 3.14
CA ASN A 71 -5.96 2.77 3.69
C ASN A 71 -6.95 1.62 3.58
N TRP A 72 -6.60 0.58 2.82
CA TRP A 72 -7.46 -0.57 2.55
C TRP A 72 -6.85 -1.85 3.11
N VAL A 73 -7.66 -2.65 3.79
CA VAL A 73 -7.39 -4.08 3.93
C VAL A 73 -7.71 -4.76 2.61
N MET A 74 -6.86 -5.71 2.23
CA MET A 74 -7.08 -6.58 1.06
C MET A 74 -7.74 -7.87 1.54
N GLU A 75 -9.00 -8.07 1.20
CA GLU A 75 -9.76 -9.28 1.54
C GLU A 75 -9.82 -10.23 0.34
N TYR A 76 -9.47 -11.49 0.57
CA TYR A 76 -9.59 -12.58 -0.39
C TYR A 76 -10.43 -13.71 0.20
N LYS A 77 -11.58 -14.01 -0.42
CA LYS A 77 -12.52 -15.05 0.05
C LYS A 77 -12.90 -14.92 1.55
N GLY A 78 -13.18 -13.69 1.99
CA GLY A 78 -13.52 -13.38 3.38
C GLY A 78 -12.34 -13.33 4.35
N THR A 79 -11.10 -13.48 3.88
CA THR A 79 -9.90 -13.45 4.71
C THR A 79 -9.05 -12.22 4.42
N PRO A 80 -8.72 -11.37 5.41
CA PRO A 80 -7.71 -10.34 5.29
C PRO A 80 -6.34 -10.93 4.98
N ILE A 81 -5.70 -10.48 3.89
CA ILE A 81 -4.43 -11.04 3.40
C ILE A 81 -3.28 -10.03 3.34
N GLY A 82 -3.56 -8.77 3.56
CA GLY A 82 -2.59 -7.68 3.49
C GLY A 82 -3.27 -6.32 3.47
N ASN A 83 -2.47 -5.27 3.27
CA ASN A 83 -3.01 -3.92 3.11
C ASN A 83 -2.29 -3.14 2.02
N ILE A 84 -2.98 -2.12 1.51
CA ILE A 84 -2.46 -1.09 0.61
C ILE A 84 -2.97 0.27 1.05
N SER A 85 -2.11 1.28 1.05
CA SER A 85 -2.44 2.64 1.51
C SER A 85 -1.72 3.72 0.73
N VAL A 86 -2.23 4.95 0.80
CA VAL A 86 -1.48 6.15 0.40
C VAL A 86 -0.67 6.60 1.62
N VAL A 87 0.64 6.38 1.57
CA VAL A 87 1.57 6.71 2.67
C VAL A 87 2.06 8.15 2.61
N ARG A 88 1.90 8.78 1.46
CA ARG A 88 2.23 10.20 1.25
C ARG A 88 1.27 10.81 0.23
N LEU A 89 0.66 11.93 0.59
CA LEU A 89 -0.23 12.71 -0.28
C LEU A 89 0.22 14.16 -0.31
N SER A 90 0.33 14.73 -1.50
CA SER A 90 0.64 16.14 -1.69
C SER A 90 -0.42 16.78 -2.59
N GLU A 91 -1.30 17.59 -2.00
CA GLU A 91 -2.31 18.35 -2.75
C GLU A 91 -1.66 19.33 -3.73
N LYS A 92 -0.62 20.03 -3.27
CA LYS A 92 0.12 21.00 -4.10
C LYS A 92 0.70 20.39 -5.36
N SER A 93 1.21 19.15 -5.27
CA SER A 93 1.82 18.44 -6.40
C SER A 93 0.87 17.45 -7.06
N GLU A 94 -0.37 17.33 -6.56
CA GLU A 94 -1.36 16.33 -6.98
C GLU A 94 -0.75 14.91 -7.06
N TYR A 95 0.03 14.57 -6.03
CA TYR A 95 0.84 13.35 -5.94
C TYR A 95 0.39 12.44 -4.81
N ALA A 96 0.28 11.14 -5.08
CA ALA A 96 0.06 10.10 -4.08
C ALA A 96 1.15 9.03 -4.17
N GLU A 97 1.69 8.59 -3.04
CA GLU A 97 2.63 7.48 -2.95
C GLU A 97 1.99 6.29 -2.27
N LEU A 98 2.05 5.12 -2.89
CA LEU A 98 1.49 3.90 -2.37
C LEU A 98 2.52 3.12 -1.54
N GLY A 99 2.06 2.65 -0.38
CA GLY A 99 2.72 1.65 0.44
C GLY A 99 1.84 0.43 0.61
N TYR A 100 2.43 -0.74 0.72
CA TYR A 100 1.69 -1.99 0.87
C TYR A 100 2.51 -3.10 1.52
N CYS A 101 1.82 -4.04 2.13
CA CYS A 101 2.37 -5.31 2.56
C CYS A 101 1.32 -6.42 2.43
N MET A 102 1.76 -7.67 2.40
CA MET A 102 0.89 -8.82 2.21
C MET A 102 1.50 -10.05 2.86
N GLY A 103 0.66 -10.88 3.43
CA GLY A 103 1.05 -12.14 4.05
C GLY A 103 1.87 -13.03 3.11
N TYR A 104 2.91 -13.65 3.66
CA TYR A 104 3.85 -14.47 2.90
C TYR A 104 3.16 -15.60 2.11
N ALA A 105 2.12 -16.22 2.69
CA ALA A 105 1.35 -17.27 2.04
C ALA A 105 0.66 -16.84 0.73
N TYR A 106 0.53 -15.52 0.50
CA TYR A 106 -0.17 -14.95 -0.66
C TYR A 106 0.80 -14.35 -1.70
N TRP A 107 2.11 -14.38 -1.45
CA TRP A 107 3.10 -13.86 -2.39
C TRP A 107 3.11 -14.61 -3.72
N ASN A 108 3.57 -13.96 -4.78
CA ASN A 108 3.71 -14.47 -6.15
C ASN A 108 2.40 -14.95 -6.82
N LYS A 109 1.23 -14.65 -6.23
CA LYS A 109 -0.10 -15.01 -6.78
C LYS A 109 -0.77 -13.88 -7.56
N GLY A 110 -0.09 -12.74 -7.70
CA GLY A 110 -0.60 -11.58 -8.47
C GLY A 110 -1.59 -10.69 -7.71
N PHE A 111 -1.88 -10.94 -6.44
CA PHE A 111 -2.84 -10.16 -5.66
C PHE A 111 -2.41 -8.70 -5.47
N MET A 112 -1.14 -8.44 -5.14
CA MET A 112 -0.68 -7.08 -4.92
C MET A 112 -0.73 -6.21 -6.20
N PRO A 113 -0.26 -6.68 -7.38
CA PRO A 113 -0.46 -5.94 -8.63
C PRO A 113 -1.94 -5.67 -8.96
N GLU A 114 -2.85 -6.60 -8.65
CA GLU A 114 -4.28 -6.43 -8.86
C GLU A 114 -4.84 -5.32 -7.98
N ALA A 115 -4.54 -5.36 -6.67
CA ALA A 115 -4.94 -4.33 -5.73
C ALA A 115 -4.35 -2.96 -6.08
N ALA A 116 -3.04 -2.90 -6.38
CA ALA A 116 -2.37 -1.66 -6.70
C ALA A 116 -2.92 -1.01 -7.98
N LYS A 117 -3.22 -1.77 -9.03
CA LYS A 117 -3.89 -1.24 -10.24
C LYS A 117 -5.24 -0.63 -9.91
N ALA A 118 -6.07 -1.30 -9.11
CA ALA A 118 -7.39 -0.81 -8.74
C ALA A 118 -7.31 0.50 -7.92
N VAL A 119 -6.35 0.58 -6.99
CA VAL A 119 -6.12 1.81 -6.20
C VAL A 119 -5.57 2.94 -7.08
N ILE A 120 -4.64 2.66 -7.99
CA ILE A 120 -4.11 3.63 -8.95
C ILE A 120 -5.25 4.18 -9.81
N ASP A 121 -6.13 3.32 -10.32
CA ASP A 121 -7.30 3.70 -11.10
C ASP A 121 -8.22 4.63 -10.30
N PHE A 122 -8.53 4.28 -9.05
CA PHE A 122 -9.33 5.10 -8.15
C PHE A 122 -8.69 6.48 -7.89
N LEU A 123 -7.40 6.52 -7.65
CA LEU A 123 -6.69 7.77 -7.39
C LEU A 123 -6.71 8.70 -8.61
N PHE A 124 -6.57 8.17 -9.82
CA PHE A 124 -6.63 8.99 -11.03
C PHE A 124 -8.06 9.38 -11.41
N SER A 125 -9.04 8.45 -11.33
CA SER A 125 -10.40 8.71 -11.80
C SER A 125 -11.22 9.53 -10.79
N GLU A 126 -11.20 9.12 -9.51
CA GLU A 126 -12.10 9.66 -8.48
C GLU A 126 -11.46 10.77 -7.65
N VAL A 127 -10.19 10.60 -7.25
CA VAL A 127 -9.48 11.57 -6.41
C VAL A 127 -8.89 12.71 -7.25
N GLY A 128 -8.46 12.42 -8.45
CA GLY A 128 -7.99 13.43 -9.38
C GLY A 128 -6.50 13.75 -9.27
N VAL A 129 -5.67 12.84 -8.72
CA VAL A 129 -4.20 13.03 -8.68
C VAL A 129 -3.61 13.13 -10.09
N ASN A 130 -2.49 13.82 -10.23
CA ASN A 130 -1.74 13.88 -11.48
C ASN A 130 -0.66 12.79 -11.58
N ARG A 131 -0.20 12.27 -10.42
CA ARG A 131 0.90 11.32 -10.35
C ARG A 131 0.69 10.34 -9.20
N VAL A 132 1.04 9.07 -9.45
CA VAL A 132 1.15 8.04 -8.42
C VAL A 132 2.57 7.48 -8.41
N GLY A 133 3.15 7.32 -7.21
CA GLY A 133 4.48 6.74 -7.01
C GLY A 133 4.43 5.47 -6.17
N ILE A 134 5.45 4.64 -6.34
CA ILE A 134 5.78 3.49 -5.49
C ILE A 134 7.28 3.54 -5.27
N SER A 135 7.69 3.54 -3.99
CA SER A 135 9.09 3.45 -3.60
C SER A 135 9.36 2.14 -2.86
N HIS A 136 10.50 1.51 -3.10
CA HIS A 136 10.85 0.27 -2.41
C HIS A 136 12.36 0.13 -2.19
N ALA A 137 12.74 -0.61 -1.16
CA ALA A 137 14.14 -0.96 -0.95
C ALA A 137 14.69 -1.75 -2.17
N VAL A 138 15.87 -1.38 -2.66
CA VAL A 138 16.54 -2.09 -3.78
C VAL A 138 16.66 -3.58 -3.47
N LYS A 139 16.89 -3.93 -2.20
CA LYS A 139 16.94 -5.32 -1.70
C LYS A 139 15.59 -6.05 -1.75
N ASN A 140 14.47 -5.35 -2.09
CA ASN A 140 13.13 -5.93 -2.26
C ASN A 140 12.66 -5.90 -3.72
N PRO A 141 13.22 -6.73 -4.62
CA PRO A 141 12.86 -6.71 -6.03
C PRO A 141 11.41 -7.14 -6.28
N ALA A 142 10.76 -7.80 -5.33
CA ALA A 142 9.36 -8.19 -5.45
C ALA A 142 8.45 -6.97 -5.52
N SER A 143 8.71 -5.93 -4.70
CA SER A 143 7.97 -4.68 -4.74
C SER A 143 8.18 -3.93 -6.06
N GLY A 144 9.41 -3.91 -6.59
CA GLY A 144 9.69 -3.35 -7.93
C GLY A 144 8.90 -4.02 -9.04
N ARG A 145 8.76 -5.36 -8.99
CA ARG A 145 7.91 -6.08 -9.96
C ARG A 145 6.43 -5.71 -9.86
N VAL A 146 5.93 -5.36 -8.67
CA VAL A 146 4.56 -4.83 -8.53
C VAL A 146 4.44 -3.50 -9.27
N ALA A 147 5.34 -2.56 -9.03
CA ALA A 147 5.35 -1.25 -9.70
C ALA A 147 5.37 -1.40 -11.24
N GLN A 148 6.27 -2.22 -11.77
CA GLN A 148 6.37 -2.51 -13.20
C GLN A 148 5.08 -3.12 -13.77
N LYS A 149 4.45 -4.08 -13.07
CA LYS A 149 3.18 -4.70 -13.50
C LYS A 149 2.00 -3.73 -13.47
N CYS A 150 2.11 -2.65 -12.71
CA CYS A 150 1.14 -1.57 -12.68
C CYS A 150 1.41 -0.47 -13.73
N GLY A 151 2.46 -0.63 -14.55
CA GLY A 151 2.81 0.32 -15.62
C GLY A 151 3.60 1.52 -15.12
N LEU A 152 4.17 1.47 -13.92
CA LEU A 152 5.03 2.54 -13.44
C LEU A 152 6.42 2.46 -14.07
N THR A 153 6.97 3.62 -14.42
CA THR A 153 8.32 3.77 -14.96
C THR A 153 9.32 3.92 -13.81
N PHE A 154 10.47 3.27 -13.91
CA PHE A 154 11.60 3.48 -13.00
C PHE A 154 12.19 4.87 -13.20
N GLU A 155 12.40 5.63 -12.12
CA GLU A 155 12.84 7.01 -12.16
C GLU A 155 14.22 7.25 -11.54
N GLY A 156 14.68 6.31 -10.74
CA GLY A 156 16.01 6.41 -10.14
C GLY A 156 16.14 5.70 -8.80
N THR A 157 17.35 5.76 -8.25
CA THR A 157 17.67 5.19 -6.95
C THR A 157 18.29 6.25 -6.05
N LYS A 158 17.74 6.38 -4.84
CA LYS A 158 18.28 7.21 -3.76
C LYS A 158 19.13 6.33 -2.84
N ARG A 159 20.42 6.64 -2.70
CA ARG A 159 21.36 5.87 -1.87
C ARG A 159 21.12 6.17 -0.40
N GLU A 160 21.15 5.12 0.44
CA GLU A 160 21.03 5.20 1.92
C GLU A 160 19.88 6.11 2.40
N TYR A 161 18.79 6.11 1.67
CA TYR A 161 17.66 7.03 1.88
C TYR A 161 16.74 6.60 3.00
N PHE A 162 16.65 5.30 3.27
CA PHE A 162 15.72 4.74 4.24
C PHE A 162 16.47 3.99 5.34
N LYS A 163 16.16 4.29 6.60
CA LYS A 163 16.68 3.58 7.74
C LYS A 163 15.62 2.60 8.28
N THR A 164 15.96 1.31 8.29
CA THR A 164 15.07 0.27 8.82
C THR A 164 14.90 0.41 10.34
N SER A 165 13.90 -0.28 10.89
CA SER A 165 13.69 -0.39 12.34
C SER A 165 14.90 -1.02 13.07
N THR A 166 15.70 -1.83 12.37
CA THR A 166 16.95 -2.44 12.89
C THR A 166 18.17 -1.55 12.74
N GLY A 167 18.03 -0.35 12.14
CA GLY A 167 19.11 0.64 11.99
C GLY A 167 19.92 0.51 10.70
N GLU A 168 19.60 -0.43 9.80
CA GLU A 168 20.25 -0.57 8.49
C GLU A 168 19.80 0.54 7.54
N PHE A 169 20.75 1.16 6.82
CA PHE A 169 20.44 2.09 5.74
C PHE A 169 20.27 1.34 4.42
N LEU A 170 19.17 1.63 3.72
CA LEU A 170 18.82 1.00 2.46
C LEU A 170 18.72 2.02 1.32
N ASP A 171 19.17 1.60 0.14
CA ASP A 171 18.90 2.28 -1.11
C ASP A 171 17.45 2.06 -1.51
N ILE A 172 16.80 3.13 -2.01
CA ILE A 172 15.41 3.12 -2.40
C ILE A 172 15.30 3.38 -3.90
N SER A 173 14.62 2.49 -4.60
CA SER A 173 14.21 2.65 -5.99
C SER A 173 12.83 3.29 -6.06
N ASP A 174 12.73 4.37 -6.85
CA ASP A 174 11.48 5.09 -7.10
C ASP A 174 10.90 4.72 -8.46
N TYR A 175 9.58 4.54 -8.47
CA TYR A 175 8.78 4.32 -9.66
C TYR A 175 7.63 5.30 -9.68
N GLY A 176 7.24 5.75 -10.87
CA GLY A 176 6.11 6.66 -11.03
C GLY A 176 5.30 6.42 -12.28
N ILE A 177 4.03 6.83 -12.23
CA ILE A 177 3.13 6.91 -13.38
C ILE A 177 2.39 8.24 -13.31
N ILE A 178 2.30 8.95 -14.44
CA ILE A 178 1.55 10.19 -14.56
C ILE A 178 0.21 9.97 -15.25
N ARG A 179 -0.72 10.90 -15.04
CA ARG A 179 -2.10 10.81 -15.58
C ARG A 179 -2.14 10.57 -17.10
N SER A 180 -1.25 11.19 -17.86
CA SER A 180 -1.21 11.03 -19.32
C SER A 180 -0.75 9.63 -19.76
N GLU A 181 0.10 8.97 -18.98
CA GLU A 181 0.52 7.58 -19.20
C GLU A 181 -0.58 6.60 -18.81
N TRP A 182 -1.17 6.79 -17.62
CA TRP A 182 -2.31 5.98 -17.18
C TRP A 182 -3.47 5.96 -18.18
N LYS A 183 -3.81 7.12 -18.78
CA LYS A 183 -4.86 7.19 -19.82
C LYS A 183 -4.55 6.34 -21.05
N LYS A 184 -3.29 6.05 -21.36
CA LYS A 184 -2.90 5.21 -22.50
C LYS A 184 -2.98 3.71 -22.18
N LEU A 185 -3.11 3.34 -20.91
CA LEU A 185 -3.24 1.95 -20.46
C LEU A 185 -4.72 1.49 -20.40
N LYS A 186 -5.68 2.39 -20.63
CA LYS A 186 -7.12 2.17 -20.66
C LYS A 186 -7.61 1.99 -22.07
#